data_390a162c680c96330908c4e5bec0242f
#
_entry.id   390a162c680c96330908c4e5bec0242f
#
_cell.length_a   1.000
_cell.length_b   1.000
_cell.length_c   1.000
_cell.angle_alpha   90.00
_cell.angle_beta   90.00
_cell.angle_gamma   90.00
#
_symmetry.space_group_name_H-M   'P 1'
#
loop_
_entity.id
_entity.type
_entity.pdbx_description
1 polymer ?
#
loop_
_entity_poly.entity_id
_entity_poly.type
_entity_poly.pdbx_seq_one_letter_code
_entity_poly.pdbx_strand_id
1 'polypeptide(L)'
;MTQDGTGPTPDPEDRAPLPSADAVLDDIERGAALEPSRLRALSEPTDETLRRVMAMWPRVSAERRRELLAALERLSDDDATMDFHRIALTALRDPDAATRILAVRSLQNEDRPEYMRLLLTLLREDDIPGVRMEIANVLATYVVAAELGMIPEEDSETLAATLRDVIEDIEEPDDVRGTALEALGAFSDEATAELISEQYEIGSHRMRVAALRAMGRSASEGWLEVLVYHFDDDDAEIRAVSAEAAGALLVDDAVPPLIMLAQEDKDDDVQVAAIRALGEIGNDEAERVLSRWLSERRDPHIQEAIRDALAEVQLLTGEFVDDDRESPDFGSEFGAEFTDQDDLN
;
A
#
# COMPACT_ATOMS: atom_id res chain seq x y z
N MET A 1 1.19 43.60 -24.43
CA MET A 1 1.00 42.55 -25.42
C MET A 1 1.75 41.31 -24.90
N THR A 2 1.10 40.53 -24.09
CA THR A 2 1.57 39.26 -23.56
C THR A 2 0.56 38.21 -24.04
N GLN A 3 1.02 37.26 -24.84
CA GLN A 3 0.20 36.20 -25.41
C GLN A 3 -0.02 35.14 -24.33
N ASP A 4 -1.29 34.90 -24.02
CA ASP A 4 -1.78 33.74 -23.27
C ASP A 4 -1.52 32.48 -24.08
N GLY A 5 -0.66 31.63 -23.53
CA GLY A 5 -0.32 30.33 -24.10
C GLY A 5 -1.08 29.17 -23.46
N THR A 6 -2.42 29.21 -23.43
CA THR A 6 -3.23 28.02 -23.19
C THR A 6 -3.46 27.31 -24.51
N GLY A 7 -2.58 26.36 -24.83
CA GLY A 7 -2.83 25.43 -25.94
C GLY A 7 -4.04 24.56 -25.62
N PRO A 8 -4.87 24.23 -26.62
CA PRO A 8 -6.03 23.37 -26.41
C PRO A 8 -5.59 22.01 -25.87
N THR A 9 -6.28 21.52 -24.85
CA THR A 9 -6.21 20.12 -24.39
C THR A 9 -6.44 19.23 -25.62
N PRO A 10 -5.55 18.28 -25.93
CA PRO A 10 -5.72 17.41 -27.09
C PRO A 10 -7.02 16.61 -26.95
N ASP A 11 -7.82 16.63 -28.03
CA ASP A 11 -9.06 15.90 -28.17
C ASP A 11 -8.81 14.40 -27.93
N PRO A 12 -9.63 13.68 -27.14
CA PRO A 12 -9.45 12.23 -26.92
C PRO A 12 -9.44 11.40 -28.21
N GLU A 13 -9.94 11.94 -29.34
CA GLU A 13 -9.91 11.29 -30.66
C GLU A 13 -8.55 11.39 -31.38
N ASP A 14 -7.60 12.18 -30.89
CA ASP A 14 -6.28 12.39 -31.54
C ASP A 14 -5.18 11.45 -30.97
N ARG A 15 -5.53 10.48 -30.11
CA ARG A 15 -4.58 9.46 -29.66
C ARG A 15 -4.38 8.44 -30.79
N ALA A 16 -3.13 8.34 -31.28
CA ALA A 16 -2.75 7.29 -32.20
C ALA A 16 -3.23 5.92 -31.67
N PRO A 17 -3.80 5.05 -32.53
CA PRO A 17 -4.30 3.75 -32.10
C PRO A 17 -3.17 2.98 -31.40
N LEU A 18 -3.50 2.31 -30.28
CA LEU A 18 -2.54 1.45 -29.57
C LEU A 18 -1.98 0.40 -30.55
N PRO A 19 -0.68 0.08 -30.47
CA PRO A 19 -0.11 -1.02 -31.25
C PRO A 19 -0.80 -2.35 -30.87
N SER A 20 -0.71 -3.35 -31.72
CA SER A 20 -1.16 -4.69 -31.31
C SER A 20 -0.24 -5.26 -30.21
N ALA A 21 -0.81 -6.09 -29.32
CA ALA A 21 -0.05 -6.77 -28.27
C ALA A 21 1.15 -7.56 -28.88
N ASP A 22 0.96 -8.22 -30.01
CA ASP A 22 2.04 -8.94 -30.72
C ASP A 22 3.19 -8.03 -31.15
N ALA A 23 2.89 -6.84 -31.67
CA ALA A 23 3.93 -5.88 -32.04
C ALA A 23 4.72 -5.39 -30.84
N VAL A 24 4.07 -5.23 -29.66
CA VAL A 24 4.74 -4.88 -28.42
C VAL A 24 5.63 -6.03 -27.93
N LEU A 25 5.13 -7.27 -27.97
CA LEU A 25 5.91 -8.45 -27.56
C LEU A 25 7.13 -8.66 -28.46
N ASP A 26 7.00 -8.42 -29.78
CA ASP A 26 8.12 -8.46 -30.71
C ASP A 26 9.17 -7.38 -30.40
N ASP A 27 8.75 -6.19 -29.98
CA ASP A 27 9.64 -5.11 -29.56
C ASP A 27 10.38 -5.47 -28.25
N ILE A 28 9.68 -6.06 -27.29
CA ILE A 28 10.28 -6.55 -26.03
C ILE A 28 11.36 -7.60 -26.32
N GLU A 29 11.04 -8.58 -27.19
CA GLU A 29 11.95 -9.67 -27.56
C GLU A 29 13.20 -9.16 -28.30
N ARG A 30 13.08 -8.11 -29.11
CA ARG A 30 14.18 -7.44 -29.80
C ARG A 30 15.01 -6.50 -28.93
N GLY A 31 14.59 -6.26 -27.69
CA GLY A 31 15.27 -5.35 -26.76
C GLY A 31 14.97 -3.86 -27.02
N ALA A 32 13.86 -3.53 -27.68
CA ALA A 32 13.43 -2.15 -27.87
C ALA A 32 13.05 -1.48 -26.53
N ALA A 33 13.00 -0.15 -26.46
CA ALA A 33 12.60 0.58 -25.25
C ALA A 33 11.20 0.16 -24.77
N LEU A 34 11.01 0.05 -23.45
CA LEU A 34 9.72 -0.24 -22.81
C LEU A 34 8.95 1.08 -22.64
N GLU A 35 8.31 1.52 -23.71
CA GLU A 35 7.54 2.77 -23.68
C GLU A 35 6.17 2.54 -23.01
N PRO A 36 5.83 3.27 -21.91
CA PRO A 36 4.58 3.10 -21.18
C PRO A 36 3.34 3.15 -22.09
N SER A 37 3.32 4.07 -23.05
CA SER A 37 2.21 4.22 -24.02
C SER A 37 1.98 2.96 -24.85
N ARG A 38 3.02 2.21 -25.17
CA ARG A 38 2.96 0.96 -25.93
C ARG A 38 2.59 -0.23 -25.07
N LEU A 39 3.14 -0.31 -23.83
CA LEU A 39 2.87 -1.38 -22.88
C LEU A 39 1.40 -1.48 -22.47
N ARG A 40 0.63 -0.37 -22.55
CA ARG A 40 -0.83 -0.36 -22.34
C ARG A 40 -1.56 -1.38 -23.23
N ALA A 41 -1.03 -1.73 -24.39
CA ALA A 41 -1.60 -2.76 -25.27
C ALA A 41 -1.51 -4.18 -24.70
N LEU A 42 -0.79 -4.39 -23.60
CA LEU A 42 -0.69 -5.66 -22.87
C LEU A 42 -1.68 -5.77 -21.70
N SER A 43 -2.47 -4.72 -21.43
CA SER A 43 -3.50 -4.76 -20.40
C SER A 43 -4.61 -5.75 -20.78
N GLU A 44 -5.18 -6.43 -19.78
CA GLU A 44 -6.20 -7.48 -19.97
C GLU A 44 -5.81 -8.50 -21.06
N PRO A 45 -4.65 -9.18 -20.91
CA PRO A 45 -4.11 -10.00 -21.97
C PRO A 45 -5.02 -11.18 -22.30
N THR A 46 -5.25 -11.41 -23.60
CA THR A 46 -5.98 -12.59 -24.09
C THR A 46 -5.18 -13.86 -23.87
N ASP A 47 -5.83 -15.03 -23.93
CA ASP A 47 -5.13 -16.33 -23.86
C ASP A 47 -4.10 -16.50 -24.99
N GLU A 48 -4.30 -15.87 -26.12
CA GLU A 48 -3.33 -15.87 -27.23
C GLU A 48 -2.12 -15.02 -26.88
N THR A 49 -2.33 -13.80 -26.35
CA THR A 49 -1.27 -12.93 -25.85
C THR A 49 -0.45 -13.64 -24.76
N LEU A 50 -1.10 -14.30 -23.80
CA LEU A 50 -0.38 -15.05 -22.74
C LEU A 50 0.44 -16.20 -23.29
N ARG A 51 -0.09 -16.97 -24.26
CA ARG A 51 0.69 -18.03 -24.93
C ARG A 51 1.92 -17.45 -25.61
N ARG A 52 1.80 -16.27 -26.21
CA ARG A 52 2.92 -15.56 -26.84
C ARG A 52 3.94 -15.08 -25.80
N VAL A 53 3.49 -14.51 -24.68
CA VAL A 53 4.33 -14.14 -23.53
C VAL A 53 5.11 -15.35 -23.04
N MET A 54 4.44 -16.45 -22.72
CA MET A 54 5.08 -17.69 -22.24
C MET A 54 6.11 -18.23 -23.24
N ALA A 55 5.83 -18.15 -24.54
CA ALA A 55 6.75 -18.62 -25.57
C ALA A 55 8.00 -17.73 -25.72
N MET A 56 7.89 -16.43 -25.52
CA MET A 56 9.03 -15.51 -25.59
C MET A 56 9.84 -15.46 -24.29
N TRP A 57 9.20 -15.70 -23.13
CA TRP A 57 9.78 -15.50 -21.79
C TRP A 57 11.16 -16.12 -21.60
N PRO A 58 11.42 -17.39 -21.98
CA PRO A 58 12.74 -18.01 -21.84
C PRO A 58 13.83 -17.39 -22.73
N ARG A 59 13.45 -16.65 -23.78
CA ARG A 59 14.38 -16.01 -24.74
C ARG A 59 14.77 -14.60 -24.31
N VAL A 60 14.02 -14.01 -23.39
CA VAL A 60 14.27 -12.69 -22.83
C VAL A 60 15.21 -12.81 -21.63
N SER A 61 16.19 -11.93 -21.50
CA SER A 61 17.11 -11.94 -20.36
C SER A 61 16.38 -11.66 -19.03
N ALA A 62 16.91 -12.17 -17.92
CA ALA A 62 16.33 -11.94 -16.59
C ALA A 62 16.21 -10.44 -16.26
N GLU A 63 17.24 -9.63 -16.61
CA GLU A 63 17.20 -8.18 -16.45
C GLU A 63 16.00 -7.57 -17.19
N ARG A 64 15.80 -7.98 -18.44
CA ARG A 64 14.71 -7.48 -19.27
C ARG A 64 13.33 -7.90 -18.77
N ARG A 65 13.21 -9.12 -18.21
CA ARG A 65 11.98 -9.59 -17.59
C ARG A 65 11.62 -8.75 -16.35
N ARG A 66 12.62 -8.43 -15.53
CA ARG A 66 12.45 -7.52 -14.37
C ARG A 66 12.05 -6.11 -14.79
N GLU A 67 12.73 -5.54 -15.80
CA GLU A 67 12.36 -4.23 -16.35
C GLU A 67 10.91 -4.20 -16.84
N LEU A 68 10.47 -5.26 -17.51
CA LEU A 68 9.10 -5.38 -17.99
C LEU A 68 8.11 -5.40 -16.83
N LEU A 69 8.27 -6.30 -15.87
CA LEU A 69 7.35 -6.40 -14.71
C LEU A 69 7.29 -5.09 -13.93
N ALA A 70 8.44 -4.47 -13.65
CA ALA A 70 8.48 -3.18 -12.97
C ALA A 70 7.84 -2.02 -13.80
N ALA A 71 7.87 -2.10 -15.13
CA ALA A 71 7.18 -1.13 -15.97
C ALA A 71 5.67 -1.34 -16.01
N LEU A 72 5.20 -2.61 -15.96
CA LEU A 72 3.78 -2.95 -15.89
C LEU A 72 3.19 -2.57 -14.53
N GLU A 73 3.92 -2.84 -13.42
CA GLU A 73 3.56 -2.43 -12.06
C GLU A 73 3.32 -0.92 -11.99
N ARG A 74 4.30 -0.10 -12.41
CA ARG A 74 4.13 1.36 -12.45
C ARG A 74 2.93 1.82 -13.28
N LEU A 75 2.62 1.13 -14.38
CA LEU A 75 1.44 1.46 -15.19
C LEU A 75 0.13 1.15 -14.46
N SER A 76 0.07 0.07 -13.66
CA SER A 76 -1.09 -0.23 -12.82
C SER A 76 -1.23 0.77 -11.67
N ASP A 77 -0.11 1.23 -11.07
CA ASP A 77 -0.11 2.25 -10.03
C ASP A 77 -0.60 3.62 -10.56
N ASP A 78 -0.15 4.00 -11.77
CA ASP A 78 -0.53 5.26 -12.42
C ASP A 78 -1.97 5.25 -12.96
N ASP A 79 -2.53 4.08 -13.29
CA ASP A 79 -3.84 3.94 -13.94
C ASP A 79 -4.51 2.62 -13.51
N ALA A 80 -5.39 2.70 -12.52
CA ALA A 80 -6.10 1.54 -11.95
C ALA A 80 -6.99 0.76 -12.96
N THR A 81 -7.16 1.27 -14.19
CA THR A 81 -7.84 0.53 -15.25
C THR A 81 -6.92 -0.44 -15.98
N MET A 82 -5.61 -0.40 -15.73
CA MET A 82 -4.63 -1.29 -16.34
C MET A 82 -4.50 -2.58 -15.53
N ASP A 83 -4.65 -3.72 -16.19
CA ASP A 83 -4.59 -5.04 -15.59
C ASP A 83 -3.55 -5.93 -16.29
N PHE A 84 -2.45 -6.23 -15.57
CA PHE A 84 -1.35 -7.08 -16.05
C PHE A 84 -1.12 -8.31 -15.18
N HIS A 85 -1.95 -8.59 -14.16
CA HIS A 85 -1.76 -9.69 -13.21
C HIS A 85 -1.57 -11.04 -13.90
N ARG A 86 -2.29 -11.31 -15.02
CA ARG A 86 -2.15 -12.56 -15.78
C ARG A 86 -0.76 -12.74 -16.42
N ILE A 87 -0.06 -11.64 -16.74
CA ILE A 87 1.34 -11.69 -17.18
C ILE A 87 2.22 -12.01 -15.97
N ALA A 88 2.01 -11.36 -14.82
CA ALA A 88 2.74 -11.62 -13.59
C ALA A 88 2.64 -13.09 -13.15
N LEU A 89 1.45 -13.70 -13.24
CA LEU A 89 1.26 -15.13 -12.94
C LEU A 89 2.19 -16.04 -13.75
N THR A 90 2.56 -15.70 -14.98
CA THR A 90 3.49 -16.49 -15.79
C THR A 90 4.92 -16.44 -15.25
N ALA A 91 5.25 -15.45 -14.44
CA ALA A 91 6.58 -15.20 -13.89
C ALA A 91 6.77 -15.71 -12.45
N LEU A 92 5.73 -16.18 -11.78
CA LEU A 92 5.82 -16.67 -10.38
C LEU A 92 6.77 -17.88 -10.21
N ARG A 93 7.11 -18.58 -11.27
CA ARG A 93 8.06 -19.72 -11.28
C ARG A 93 9.30 -19.42 -12.12
N ASP A 94 9.64 -18.14 -12.30
CA ASP A 94 10.85 -17.73 -13.01
C ASP A 94 12.10 -18.25 -12.28
N PRO A 95 13.16 -18.69 -13.00
CA PRO A 95 14.40 -19.11 -12.38
C PRO A 95 15.12 -17.97 -11.64
N ASP A 96 14.89 -16.70 -12.01
CA ASP A 96 15.43 -15.51 -11.35
C ASP A 96 14.55 -15.07 -10.19
N ALA A 97 15.06 -15.15 -8.96
CA ALA A 97 14.30 -14.82 -7.74
C ALA A 97 13.77 -13.37 -7.73
N ALA A 98 14.55 -12.41 -8.26
CA ALA A 98 14.11 -11.02 -8.33
C ALA A 98 12.93 -10.84 -9.30
N THR A 99 12.87 -11.64 -10.37
CA THR A 99 11.69 -11.69 -11.26
C THR A 99 10.47 -12.26 -10.53
N ARG A 100 10.64 -13.32 -9.71
CA ARG A 100 9.55 -13.88 -8.89
C ARG A 100 9.02 -12.86 -7.87
N ILE A 101 9.90 -12.11 -7.20
CA ILE A 101 9.51 -11.05 -6.26
C ILE A 101 8.62 -10.00 -6.94
N LEU A 102 9.03 -9.50 -8.12
CA LEU A 102 8.21 -8.55 -8.88
C LEU A 102 6.86 -9.13 -9.30
N ALA A 103 6.86 -10.41 -9.70
CA ALA A 103 5.62 -11.11 -10.06
C ALA A 103 4.66 -11.26 -8.87
N VAL A 104 5.18 -11.57 -7.68
CA VAL A 104 4.38 -11.64 -6.44
C VAL A 104 3.82 -10.26 -6.10
N ARG A 105 4.66 -9.21 -6.14
CA ARG A 105 4.27 -7.84 -5.84
C ARG A 105 3.14 -7.34 -6.75
N SER A 106 3.18 -7.68 -8.04
CA SER A 106 2.13 -7.36 -9.00
C SER A 106 0.75 -7.98 -8.67
N LEU A 107 0.66 -8.86 -7.65
CA LEU A 107 -0.59 -9.45 -7.17
C LEU A 107 -1.09 -8.80 -5.87
N GLN A 108 -0.45 -7.75 -5.38
CA GLN A 108 -0.77 -7.13 -4.08
C GLN A 108 -2.21 -6.61 -3.99
N ASN A 109 -2.77 -6.13 -5.10
CA ASN A 109 -4.12 -5.56 -5.15
C ASN A 109 -5.18 -6.55 -5.66
N GLU A 110 -4.82 -7.85 -5.75
CA GLU A 110 -5.74 -8.90 -6.19
C GLU A 110 -6.44 -9.52 -4.98
N ASP A 111 -7.76 -9.70 -5.09
CA ASP A 111 -8.61 -10.27 -4.04
C ASP A 111 -9.08 -11.70 -4.33
N ARG A 112 -8.60 -12.32 -5.43
CA ARG A 112 -9.06 -13.63 -5.91
C ARG A 112 -8.52 -14.76 -5.04
N PRO A 113 -9.41 -15.60 -4.46
CA PRO A 113 -8.97 -16.71 -3.60
C PRO A 113 -8.02 -17.71 -4.29
N GLU A 114 -8.14 -17.89 -5.61
CA GLU A 114 -7.23 -18.77 -6.35
C GLU A 114 -5.80 -18.28 -6.36
N TYR A 115 -5.56 -16.96 -6.36
CA TYR A 115 -4.20 -16.40 -6.28
C TYR A 115 -3.64 -16.53 -4.86
N MET A 116 -4.47 -16.30 -3.85
CA MET A 116 -4.10 -16.57 -2.46
C MET A 116 -3.64 -18.03 -2.28
N ARG A 117 -4.41 -19.02 -2.75
CA ARG A 117 -4.05 -20.44 -2.64
C ARG A 117 -2.74 -20.76 -3.38
N LEU A 118 -2.50 -20.11 -4.52
CA LEU A 118 -1.24 -20.24 -5.25
C LEU A 118 -0.08 -19.65 -4.44
N LEU A 119 -0.25 -18.46 -3.86
CA LEU A 119 0.76 -17.81 -3.01
C LEU A 119 1.05 -18.62 -1.75
N LEU A 120 0.03 -19.21 -1.09
CA LEU A 120 0.22 -20.13 0.05
C LEU A 120 1.06 -21.36 -0.31
N THR A 121 0.88 -21.89 -1.52
CA THR A 121 1.70 -22.98 -2.02
C THR A 121 3.15 -22.55 -2.21
N LEU A 122 3.36 -21.38 -2.84
CA LEU A 122 4.70 -20.84 -3.10
C LEU A 122 5.41 -20.39 -1.81
N LEU A 123 4.68 -19.94 -0.80
CA LEU A 123 5.24 -19.61 0.52
C LEU A 123 5.94 -20.79 1.17
N ARG A 124 5.42 -22.01 0.94
CA ARG A 124 6.02 -23.24 1.45
C ARG A 124 7.09 -23.83 0.54
N GLU A 125 7.02 -23.60 -0.77
CA GLU A 125 7.83 -24.29 -1.77
C GLU A 125 9.02 -23.48 -2.31
N ASP A 126 8.99 -22.15 -2.27
CA ASP A 126 10.07 -21.33 -2.85
C ASP A 126 11.35 -21.48 -2.02
N ASP A 127 12.46 -21.72 -2.70
CA ASP A 127 13.77 -21.96 -2.09
C ASP A 127 14.45 -20.66 -1.59
N ILE A 128 13.99 -19.48 -2.02
CA ILE A 128 14.60 -18.21 -1.70
C ILE A 128 13.79 -17.47 -0.61
N PRO A 129 14.35 -17.25 0.60
CA PRO A 129 13.66 -16.57 1.69
C PRO A 129 13.08 -15.21 1.31
N GLY A 130 13.79 -14.41 0.50
CA GLY A 130 13.30 -13.11 0.04
C GLY A 130 12.03 -13.20 -0.82
N VAL A 131 11.82 -14.30 -1.54
CA VAL A 131 10.56 -14.53 -2.27
C VAL A 131 9.45 -14.91 -1.29
N ARG A 132 9.72 -15.79 -0.33
CA ARG A 132 8.75 -16.17 0.72
C ARG A 132 8.34 -14.97 1.57
N MET A 133 9.29 -14.09 1.90
CA MET A 133 9.01 -12.82 2.61
C MET A 133 8.05 -11.93 1.81
N GLU A 134 8.30 -11.71 0.51
CA GLU A 134 7.40 -10.92 -0.34
C GLU A 134 6.02 -11.56 -0.46
N ILE A 135 5.94 -12.89 -0.54
CA ILE A 135 4.66 -13.62 -0.53
C ILE A 135 3.91 -13.37 0.78
N ALA A 136 4.57 -13.48 1.93
CA ALA A 136 3.96 -13.20 3.23
C ALA A 136 3.45 -11.75 3.31
N ASN A 137 4.20 -10.80 2.76
CA ASN A 137 3.77 -9.40 2.68
C ASN A 137 2.50 -9.21 1.83
N VAL A 138 2.43 -9.82 0.65
CA VAL A 138 1.24 -9.76 -0.22
C VAL A 138 0.04 -10.47 0.42
N LEU A 139 0.25 -11.56 1.17
CA LEU A 139 -0.82 -12.27 1.88
C LEU A 139 -1.48 -11.40 2.98
N ALA A 140 -0.85 -10.33 3.45
CA ALA A 140 -1.46 -9.41 4.42
C ALA A 140 -2.78 -8.80 3.91
N THR A 141 -2.90 -8.52 2.62
CA THR A 141 -4.16 -8.01 2.03
C THR A 141 -5.28 -9.05 2.09
N TYR A 142 -4.93 -10.33 1.90
CA TYR A 142 -5.90 -11.43 2.03
C TYR A 142 -6.30 -11.68 3.50
N VAL A 143 -5.40 -11.43 4.46
CA VAL A 143 -5.74 -11.49 5.89
C VAL A 143 -6.79 -10.45 6.24
N VAL A 144 -6.63 -9.20 5.77
CA VAL A 144 -7.64 -8.15 5.94
C VAL A 144 -8.96 -8.54 5.26
N ALA A 145 -8.91 -9.06 4.04
CA ALA A 145 -10.11 -9.52 3.34
C ALA A 145 -10.82 -10.67 4.07
N ALA A 146 -10.05 -11.58 4.68
CA ALA A 146 -10.55 -12.68 5.51
C ALA A 146 -11.24 -12.16 6.78
N GLU A 147 -10.62 -11.24 7.50
CA GLU A 147 -11.18 -10.62 8.71
C GLU A 147 -12.49 -9.89 8.43
N LEU A 148 -12.60 -9.26 7.25
CA LEU A 148 -13.81 -8.60 6.77
C LEU A 148 -14.87 -9.58 6.20
N GLY A 149 -14.60 -10.90 6.21
CA GLY A 149 -15.52 -11.92 5.66
C GLY A 149 -15.67 -11.86 4.13
N MET A 150 -14.70 -11.30 3.43
CA MET A 150 -14.72 -11.15 1.96
C MET A 150 -14.25 -12.41 1.22
N ILE A 151 -13.61 -13.35 1.92
CA ILE A 151 -13.19 -14.65 1.37
C ILE A 151 -13.89 -15.80 2.10
N PRO A 152 -14.00 -17.01 1.48
CA PRO A 152 -14.62 -18.16 2.12
C PRO A 152 -13.92 -18.55 3.44
N GLU A 153 -14.69 -18.99 4.44
CA GLU A 153 -14.19 -19.37 5.76
C GLU A 153 -13.08 -20.45 5.70
N GLU A 154 -13.23 -21.48 4.86
CA GLU A 154 -12.23 -22.52 4.65
C GLU A 154 -10.89 -21.96 4.13
N ASP A 155 -10.95 -20.94 3.27
CA ASP A 155 -9.77 -20.24 2.74
C ASP A 155 -9.12 -19.36 3.82
N SER A 156 -9.93 -18.67 4.64
CA SER A 156 -9.47 -17.89 5.78
C SER A 156 -8.75 -18.77 6.81
N GLU A 157 -9.32 -19.91 7.17
CA GLU A 157 -8.70 -20.89 8.06
C GLU A 157 -7.37 -21.42 7.50
N THR A 158 -7.34 -21.72 6.19
CA THR A 158 -6.12 -22.19 5.51
C THR A 158 -5.03 -21.15 5.50
N LEU A 159 -5.39 -19.89 5.23
CA LEU A 159 -4.49 -18.74 5.27
C LEU A 159 -3.88 -18.57 6.67
N ALA A 160 -4.71 -18.49 7.70
CA ALA A 160 -4.28 -18.33 9.07
C ALA A 160 -3.38 -19.49 9.54
N ALA A 161 -3.77 -20.73 9.27
CA ALA A 161 -2.97 -21.90 9.63
C ALA A 161 -1.62 -21.90 8.92
N THR A 162 -1.57 -21.54 7.63
CA THR A 162 -0.30 -21.51 6.89
C THR A 162 0.66 -20.45 7.41
N LEU A 163 0.15 -19.25 7.73
CA LEU A 163 0.99 -18.19 8.30
C LEU A 163 1.50 -18.57 9.70
N ARG A 164 0.66 -19.21 10.55
CA ARG A 164 1.08 -19.72 11.86
C ARG A 164 2.18 -20.79 11.72
N ASP A 165 2.02 -21.75 10.82
CA ASP A 165 3.05 -22.77 10.53
C ASP A 165 4.41 -22.11 10.19
N VAL A 166 4.42 -21.05 9.37
CA VAL A 166 5.64 -20.32 8.99
C VAL A 166 6.25 -19.58 10.19
N ILE A 167 5.42 -18.95 11.03
CA ILE A 167 5.89 -18.21 12.21
C ILE A 167 6.52 -19.15 13.24
N GLU A 168 5.95 -20.33 13.42
CA GLU A 168 6.39 -21.33 14.39
C GLU A 168 7.59 -22.16 13.92
N ASP A 169 7.87 -22.21 12.60
CA ASP A 169 9.01 -22.92 12.05
C ASP A 169 10.33 -22.22 12.38
N ILE A 170 11.05 -22.73 13.37
CA ILE A 170 12.34 -22.16 13.81
C ILE A 170 13.47 -22.30 12.79
N GLU A 171 13.33 -23.13 11.76
CA GLU A 171 14.31 -23.25 10.68
C GLU A 171 14.07 -22.16 9.60
N GLU A 172 12.90 -21.53 9.60
CA GLU A 172 12.61 -20.41 8.72
C GLU A 172 13.35 -19.15 9.21
N PRO A 173 13.98 -18.34 8.32
CA PRO A 173 14.60 -17.08 8.72
C PRO A 173 13.64 -16.10 9.39
N ASP A 174 14.11 -15.40 10.42
CA ASP A 174 13.30 -14.44 11.20
C ASP A 174 12.68 -13.33 10.33
N ASP A 175 13.28 -12.97 9.19
CA ASP A 175 12.68 -11.99 8.27
C ASP A 175 11.38 -12.52 7.65
N VAL A 176 11.33 -13.80 7.27
CA VAL A 176 10.12 -14.43 6.72
C VAL A 176 9.08 -14.62 7.82
N ARG A 177 9.50 -15.18 8.97
CA ARG A 177 8.65 -15.37 10.15
C ARG A 177 8.03 -14.07 10.64
N GLY A 178 8.87 -13.02 10.75
CA GLY A 178 8.42 -11.68 11.17
C GLY A 178 7.41 -11.08 10.20
N THR A 179 7.65 -11.18 8.89
CA THR A 179 6.69 -10.67 7.90
C THR A 179 5.38 -11.46 7.91
N ALA A 180 5.44 -12.78 8.14
CA ALA A 180 4.25 -13.60 8.31
C ALA A 180 3.46 -13.21 9.59
N LEU A 181 4.15 -12.88 10.70
CA LEU A 181 3.52 -12.38 11.93
C LEU A 181 2.87 -11.02 11.72
N GLU A 182 3.55 -10.10 11.04
CA GLU A 182 2.99 -8.80 10.66
C GLU A 182 1.73 -8.95 9.79
N ALA A 183 1.75 -9.90 8.84
CA ALA A 183 0.58 -10.19 8.00
C ALA A 183 -0.58 -10.78 8.81
N LEU A 184 -0.30 -11.72 9.70
CA LEU A 184 -1.30 -12.39 10.55
C LEU A 184 -1.96 -11.43 11.55
N GLY A 185 -1.25 -10.35 11.94
CA GLY A 185 -1.67 -9.41 12.98
C GLY A 185 -3.03 -8.75 12.75
N ALA A 186 -3.54 -8.72 11.50
CA ALA A 186 -4.87 -8.18 11.21
C ALA A 186 -6.03 -9.13 11.58
N PHE A 187 -5.78 -10.40 11.93
CA PHE A 187 -6.79 -11.26 12.53
C PHE A 187 -7.04 -10.90 13.99
N SER A 188 -8.30 -10.77 14.38
CA SER A 188 -8.72 -10.38 15.75
C SER A 188 -8.96 -11.56 16.68
N ASP A 189 -8.55 -12.80 16.32
CA ASP A 189 -8.75 -14.00 17.13
C ASP A 189 -7.73 -14.11 18.29
N GLU A 190 -8.15 -14.82 19.38
CA GLU A 190 -7.35 -14.99 20.59
C GLU A 190 -6.00 -15.71 20.32
N ALA A 191 -5.97 -16.69 19.39
CA ALA A 191 -4.74 -17.42 19.06
C ALA A 191 -3.72 -16.51 18.37
N THR A 192 -4.16 -15.57 17.56
CA THR A 192 -3.27 -14.55 16.96
C THR A 192 -2.71 -13.62 18.03
N ALA A 193 -3.54 -13.15 18.97
CA ALA A 193 -3.08 -12.29 20.07
C ALA A 193 -2.08 -13.03 20.99
N GLU A 194 -2.30 -14.31 21.30
CA GLU A 194 -1.36 -15.14 22.04
C GLU A 194 -0.04 -15.29 21.32
N LEU A 195 -0.05 -15.56 20.01
CA LEU A 195 1.16 -15.71 19.19
C LEU A 195 1.95 -14.39 19.11
N ILE A 196 1.29 -13.25 18.96
CA ILE A 196 1.92 -11.93 18.99
C ILE A 196 2.62 -11.73 20.34
N SER A 197 1.92 -12.03 21.46
CA SER A 197 2.49 -11.91 22.81
C SER A 197 3.71 -12.79 22.99
N GLU A 198 3.64 -14.05 22.53
CA GLU A 198 4.76 -14.99 22.63
C GLU A 198 5.98 -14.48 21.86
N GLN A 199 5.81 -14.06 20.59
CA GLN A 199 6.93 -13.56 19.79
C GLN A 199 7.50 -12.24 20.31
N TYR A 200 6.69 -11.43 20.95
CA TYR A 200 7.13 -10.22 21.64
C TYR A 200 8.02 -10.55 22.84
N GLU A 201 7.63 -11.55 23.68
CA GLU A 201 8.33 -11.87 24.94
C GLU A 201 9.62 -12.66 24.71
N ILE A 202 9.60 -13.68 23.84
CA ILE A 202 10.70 -14.65 23.69
C ILE A 202 11.39 -14.59 22.34
N GLY A 203 10.86 -13.83 21.38
CA GLY A 203 11.41 -13.73 20.04
C GLY A 203 12.77 -13.01 19.98
N SER A 204 13.48 -13.19 18.87
CA SER A 204 14.65 -12.37 18.55
C SER A 204 14.28 -10.90 18.45
N HIS A 205 15.28 -10.00 18.36
CA HIS A 205 15.02 -8.58 18.10
C HIS A 205 14.12 -8.37 16.88
N ARG A 206 14.41 -9.04 15.77
CA ARG A 206 13.58 -8.95 14.54
C ARG A 206 12.14 -9.41 14.77
N MET A 207 11.93 -10.50 15.51
CA MET A 207 10.60 -11.00 15.85
C MET A 207 9.86 -10.08 16.80
N ARG A 208 10.57 -9.42 17.74
CA ARG A 208 9.98 -8.41 18.64
C ARG A 208 9.49 -7.19 17.85
N VAL A 209 10.29 -6.68 16.92
CA VAL A 209 9.90 -5.60 16.00
C VAL A 209 8.64 -5.99 15.21
N ALA A 210 8.62 -7.21 14.65
CA ALA A 210 7.45 -7.72 13.94
C ALA A 210 6.20 -7.84 14.83
N ALA A 211 6.36 -8.28 16.07
CA ALA A 211 5.27 -8.36 17.03
C ALA A 211 4.67 -6.98 17.36
N LEU A 212 5.51 -5.94 17.54
CA LEU A 212 5.03 -4.57 17.75
C LEU A 212 4.24 -4.06 16.54
N ARG A 213 4.71 -4.33 15.32
CA ARG A 213 3.94 -4.00 14.10
C ARG A 213 2.63 -4.76 13.99
N ALA A 214 2.65 -6.06 14.36
CA ALA A 214 1.43 -6.88 14.37
C ALA A 214 0.41 -6.37 15.40
N MET A 215 0.85 -5.87 16.58
CA MET A 215 0.00 -5.20 17.56
C MET A 215 -0.74 -4.01 16.96
N GLY A 216 -0.05 -3.15 16.20
CA GLY A 216 -0.68 -2.01 15.50
C GLY A 216 -1.72 -2.45 14.46
N ARG A 217 -1.46 -3.54 13.75
CA ARG A 217 -2.37 -4.06 12.71
C ARG A 217 -3.61 -4.74 13.27
N SER A 218 -3.57 -5.20 14.52
CA SER A 218 -4.67 -5.96 15.14
C SER A 218 -5.91 -5.12 15.44
N ALA A 219 -5.84 -3.80 15.29
CA ALA A 219 -6.89 -2.85 15.66
C ALA A 219 -7.42 -3.03 17.10
N SER A 220 -6.63 -3.64 18.00
CA SER A 220 -6.98 -3.87 19.42
C SER A 220 -6.38 -2.79 20.31
N GLU A 221 -7.22 -1.95 20.88
CA GLU A 221 -6.80 -0.89 21.82
C GLU A 221 -6.00 -1.44 23.02
N GLY A 222 -6.18 -2.71 23.35
CA GLY A 222 -5.46 -3.37 24.47
C GLY A 222 -3.93 -3.36 24.34
N TRP A 223 -3.40 -3.15 23.14
CA TRP A 223 -1.95 -3.06 22.92
C TRP A 223 -1.36 -1.68 23.19
N LEU A 224 -2.17 -0.63 23.30
CA LEU A 224 -1.68 0.74 23.44
C LEU A 224 -0.72 0.89 24.63
N GLU A 225 -1.03 0.30 25.79
CA GLU A 225 -0.19 0.40 26.98
C GLU A 225 1.20 -0.21 26.73
N VAL A 226 1.27 -1.34 26.03
CA VAL A 226 2.53 -2.01 25.67
C VAL A 226 3.33 -1.14 24.69
N LEU A 227 2.68 -0.58 23.68
CA LEU A 227 3.34 0.26 22.68
C LEU A 227 3.90 1.55 23.32
N VAL A 228 3.10 2.23 24.13
CA VAL A 228 3.53 3.46 24.83
C VAL A 228 4.68 3.18 25.81
N TYR A 229 4.71 2.01 26.47
CA TYR A 229 5.84 1.62 27.31
C TYR A 229 7.18 1.65 26.55
N HIS A 230 7.17 1.33 25.27
CA HIS A 230 8.37 1.31 24.43
C HIS A 230 8.78 2.68 23.86
N PHE A 231 8.06 3.75 24.12
CA PHE A 231 8.49 5.09 23.73
C PHE A 231 9.75 5.56 24.45
N ASP A 232 10.08 4.94 25.59
CA ASP A 232 11.29 5.19 26.37
C ASP A 232 12.37 4.08 26.19
N ASP A 233 12.23 3.19 25.18
CA ASP A 233 13.18 2.12 24.93
C ASP A 233 14.57 2.70 24.54
N ASP A 234 15.64 2.01 24.92
CA ASP A 234 17.01 2.41 24.55
C ASP A 234 17.25 2.34 23.02
N ASP A 235 16.54 1.42 22.35
CA ASP A 235 16.63 1.17 20.90
C ASP A 235 15.69 2.10 20.13
N ALA A 236 16.28 2.94 19.27
CA ALA A 236 15.53 3.88 18.44
C ALA A 236 14.55 3.16 17.46
N GLU A 237 14.94 1.98 16.94
CA GLU A 237 14.06 1.20 16.07
C GLU A 237 12.80 0.75 16.82
N ILE A 238 12.95 0.27 18.06
CA ILE A 238 11.82 -0.12 18.92
C ILE A 238 10.92 1.09 19.19
N ARG A 239 11.48 2.26 19.53
CA ARG A 239 10.69 3.48 19.76
C ARG A 239 9.91 3.91 18.52
N ALA A 240 10.56 3.93 17.34
CA ALA A 240 9.93 4.31 16.10
C ALA A 240 8.79 3.37 15.70
N VAL A 241 9.06 2.05 15.73
CA VAL A 241 8.06 1.03 15.38
C VAL A 241 6.87 1.05 16.34
N SER A 242 7.12 1.28 17.64
CA SER A 242 6.04 1.40 18.62
C SER A 242 5.17 2.65 18.39
N ALA A 243 5.79 3.76 17.93
CA ALA A 243 5.04 4.97 17.55
C ALA A 243 4.17 4.72 16.30
N GLU A 244 4.73 4.10 15.26
CA GLU A 244 3.98 3.69 14.06
C GLU A 244 2.81 2.78 14.42
N ALA A 245 3.06 1.75 15.24
CA ALA A 245 2.03 0.81 15.68
C ALA A 245 0.94 1.48 16.54
N ALA A 246 1.29 2.45 17.38
CA ALA A 246 0.33 3.21 18.17
C ALA A 246 -0.55 4.12 17.29
N GLY A 247 0.00 4.70 16.22
CA GLY A 247 -0.76 5.43 15.20
C GLY A 247 -1.78 4.54 14.49
N ALA A 248 -1.33 3.36 14.07
CA ALA A 248 -2.17 2.39 13.36
C ALA A 248 -3.37 1.86 14.18
N LEU A 249 -3.35 1.97 15.51
CA LEU A 249 -4.51 1.64 16.36
C LEU A 249 -5.65 2.66 16.20
N LEU A 250 -5.38 3.86 15.70
CA LEU A 250 -6.34 4.95 15.47
C LEU A 250 -7.12 5.37 16.74
N VAL A 251 -6.49 5.30 17.91
CA VAL A 251 -7.11 5.64 19.19
C VAL A 251 -6.65 6.99 19.71
N ASP A 252 -7.58 7.82 20.18
CA ASP A 252 -7.31 9.17 20.69
C ASP A 252 -6.32 9.19 21.86
N ASP A 253 -6.34 8.16 22.71
CA ASP A 253 -5.47 8.05 23.87
C ASP A 253 -3.98 7.90 23.51
N ALA A 254 -3.65 7.58 22.23
CA ALA A 254 -2.27 7.56 21.75
C ALA A 254 -1.73 8.98 21.45
N VAL A 255 -2.57 9.97 21.22
CA VAL A 255 -2.15 11.32 20.78
C VAL A 255 -1.25 12.01 21.81
N PRO A 256 -1.59 12.11 23.13
CA PRO A 256 -0.71 12.78 24.09
C PRO A 256 0.70 12.17 24.20
N PRO A 257 0.87 10.84 24.33
CA PRO A 257 2.22 10.25 24.39
C PRO A 257 2.98 10.39 23.07
N LEU A 258 2.33 10.33 21.90
CA LEU A 258 2.96 10.57 20.60
C LEU A 258 3.44 12.02 20.45
N ILE A 259 2.68 13.00 20.96
CA ILE A 259 3.12 14.41 21.00
C ILE A 259 4.41 14.56 21.83
N MET A 260 4.49 13.92 22.98
CA MET A 260 5.69 13.96 23.83
C MET A 260 6.88 13.32 23.09
N LEU A 261 6.71 12.13 22.52
CA LEU A 261 7.75 11.45 21.75
C LEU A 261 8.27 12.29 20.59
N ALA A 262 7.38 12.88 19.77
CA ALA A 262 7.75 13.74 18.66
C ALA A 262 8.48 15.03 19.06
N GLN A 263 8.33 15.48 20.30
CA GLN A 263 8.97 16.68 20.83
C GLN A 263 10.31 16.42 21.49
N GLU A 264 10.44 15.32 22.21
CA GLU A 264 11.50 15.07 23.17
C GLU A 264 12.52 14.03 22.70
N ASP A 265 12.18 13.19 21.71
CA ASP A 265 13.13 12.20 21.22
C ASP A 265 14.32 12.86 20.57
N LYS A 266 15.50 12.27 20.82
CA LYS A 266 16.79 12.72 20.28
C LYS A 266 17.06 12.26 18.86
N ASP A 267 16.28 11.29 18.39
CA ASP A 267 16.41 10.64 17.08
C ASP A 267 15.36 11.19 16.13
N ASP A 268 15.80 11.75 15.02
CA ASP A 268 14.90 12.40 14.05
C ASP A 268 13.94 11.41 13.38
N ASP A 269 14.35 10.14 13.17
CA ASP A 269 13.50 9.11 12.59
C ASP A 269 12.37 8.72 13.55
N VAL A 270 12.63 8.71 14.87
CA VAL A 270 11.60 8.49 15.90
C VAL A 270 10.62 9.66 15.94
N GLN A 271 11.11 10.92 15.85
CA GLN A 271 10.24 12.08 15.77
C GLN A 271 9.33 12.01 14.54
N VAL A 272 9.90 11.62 13.37
CA VAL A 272 9.12 11.45 12.13
C VAL A 272 8.06 10.36 12.26
N ALA A 273 8.41 9.21 12.85
CA ALA A 273 7.46 8.13 13.11
C ALA A 273 6.27 8.60 13.97
N ALA A 274 6.55 9.30 15.07
CA ALA A 274 5.52 9.86 15.93
C ALA A 274 4.66 10.94 15.24
N ILE A 275 5.26 11.78 14.38
CA ILE A 275 4.53 12.79 13.59
C ILE A 275 3.58 12.12 12.58
N ARG A 276 4.03 11.07 11.89
CA ARG A 276 3.19 10.30 10.97
C ARG A 276 2.03 9.63 11.70
N ALA A 277 2.33 8.99 12.84
CA ALA A 277 1.29 8.39 13.69
C ALA A 277 0.21 9.40 14.14
N LEU A 278 0.60 10.65 14.42
CA LEU A 278 -0.37 11.72 14.70
C LEU A 278 -1.21 12.07 13.46
N GLY A 279 -0.64 12.02 12.27
CA GLY A 279 -1.35 12.21 10.99
C GLY A 279 -2.37 11.11 10.74
N GLU A 280 -1.99 9.84 10.96
CA GLU A 280 -2.86 8.67 10.82
C GLU A 280 -4.08 8.73 11.75
N ILE A 281 -3.88 9.12 13.03
CA ILE A 281 -5.00 9.30 13.99
C ILE A 281 -5.89 10.47 13.57
N GLY A 282 -5.32 11.57 13.12
CA GLY A 282 -5.99 12.67 12.44
C GLY A 282 -7.08 13.41 13.24
N ASN A 283 -7.10 13.29 14.58
CA ASN A 283 -8.10 13.98 15.38
C ASN A 283 -7.78 15.48 15.55
N ASP A 284 -8.75 16.26 16.07
CA ASP A 284 -8.63 17.73 16.26
C ASP A 284 -7.40 18.16 17.08
N GLU A 285 -6.93 17.32 18.01
CA GLU A 285 -5.77 17.62 18.82
C GLU A 285 -4.47 17.42 18.04
N ALA A 286 -4.36 16.32 17.31
CA ALA A 286 -3.24 16.03 16.42
C ALA A 286 -3.09 17.13 15.36
N GLU A 287 -4.18 17.48 14.67
CA GLU A 287 -4.19 18.56 13.65
C GLU A 287 -3.73 19.90 14.21
N ARG A 288 -4.26 20.32 15.35
CA ARG A 288 -3.87 21.60 15.99
C ARG A 288 -2.39 21.61 16.36
N VAL A 289 -1.85 20.50 16.84
CA VAL A 289 -0.44 20.41 17.23
C VAL A 289 0.45 20.41 15.99
N LEU A 290 0.14 19.62 14.97
CA LEU A 290 0.88 19.57 13.71
C LEU A 290 0.90 20.93 13.00
N SER A 291 -0.25 21.62 12.91
CA SER A 291 -0.37 22.96 12.31
C SER A 291 0.51 23.98 13.04
N ARG A 292 0.56 23.95 14.36
CA ARG A 292 1.44 24.82 15.16
C ARG A 292 2.90 24.49 14.88
N TRP A 293 3.30 23.22 14.88
CA TRP A 293 4.69 22.80 14.65
C TRP A 293 5.19 23.15 13.25
N LEU A 294 4.36 23.13 12.24
CA LEU A 294 4.73 23.54 10.89
C LEU A 294 5.27 24.98 10.86
N SER A 295 4.76 25.86 11.72
CA SER A 295 5.23 27.25 11.84
C SER A 295 6.49 27.42 12.72
N GLU A 296 6.67 26.54 13.71
CA GLU A 296 7.72 26.65 14.74
C GLU A 296 9.00 25.88 14.39
N ARG A 297 8.87 24.67 13.82
CA ARG A 297 9.98 23.80 13.47
C ARG A 297 10.77 24.32 12.27
N ARG A 298 12.08 24.17 12.29
CA ARG A 298 12.99 24.69 11.25
C ARG A 298 13.73 23.59 10.49
N ASP A 299 13.80 22.37 11.05
CA ASP A 299 14.40 21.24 10.37
C ASP A 299 13.58 20.85 9.14
N PRO A 300 14.19 20.81 7.92
CA PRO A 300 13.46 20.52 6.69
C PRO A 300 12.83 19.13 6.66
N HIS A 301 13.49 18.13 7.22
CA HIS A 301 13.01 16.73 7.25
C HIS A 301 11.77 16.61 8.15
N ILE A 302 11.84 17.20 9.34
CA ILE A 302 10.68 17.26 10.26
C ILE A 302 9.53 18.08 9.64
N GLN A 303 9.83 19.20 8.96
CA GLN A 303 8.79 19.97 8.28
C GLN A 303 8.09 19.21 7.16
N GLU A 304 8.83 18.38 6.40
CA GLU A 304 8.26 17.52 5.36
C GLU A 304 7.31 16.50 5.99
N ALA A 305 7.74 15.78 7.03
CA ALA A 305 6.88 14.84 7.75
C ALA A 305 5.61 15.49 8.31
N ILE A 306 5.70 16.72 8.84
CA ILE A 306 4.52 17.45 9.32
C ILE A 306 3.56 17.81 8.18
N ARG A 307 4.08 18.21 6.99
CA ARG A 307 3.20 18.52 5.84
C ARG A 307 2.48 17.27 5.35
N ASP A 308 3.20 16.15 5.28
CA ASP A 308 2.63 14.88 4.86
C ASP A 308 1.54 14.42 5.84
N ALA A 309 1.81 14.48 7.14
CA ALA A 309 0.82 14.16 8.19
C ALA A 309 -0.43 15.07 8.12
N LEU A 310 -0.25 16.38 7.90
CA LEU A 310 -1.40 17.29 7.74
C LEU A 310 -2.19 17.03 6.45
N ALA A 311 -1.53 16.63 5.36
CA ALA A 311 -2.22 16.24 4.14
C ALA A 311 -3.07 14.99 4.35
N GLU A 312 -2.59 14.03 5.15
CA GLU A 312 -3.36 12.83 5.53
C GLU A 312 -4.58 13.17 6.37
N VAL A 313 -4.43 14.02 7.39
CA VAL A 313 -5.57 14.55 8.19
C VAL A 313 -6.63 15.18 7.29
N GLN A 314 -6.23 16.00 6.30
CA GLN A 314 -7.18 16.64 5.38
C GLN A 314 -7.93 15.63 4.50
N LEU A 315 -7.27 14.54 4.09
CA LEU A 315 -7.93 13.46 3.36
C LEU A 315 -8.96 12.73 4.22
N LEU A 316 -8.68 12.51 5.51
CA LEU A 316 -9.58 11.85 6.45
C LEU A 316 -10.80 12.71 6.80
N THR A 317 -10.61 14.01 6.98
CA THR A 317 -11.68 14.94 7.36
C THR A 317 -12.54 15.41 6.18
N GLY A 318 -12.11 15.18 4.94
CA GLY A 318 -12.81 15.62 3.73
C GLY A 318 -12.78 17.15 3.54
N GLU A 319 -11.99 17.86 4.33
CA GLU A 319 -11.77 19.31 4.18
C GLU A 319 -10.75 19.55 3.05
N PHE A 320 -11.20 19.41 1.81
CA PHE A 320 -10.50 20.04 0.70
C PHE A 320 -10.60 21.54 0.90
N VAL A 321 -9.47 22.19 1.16
CA VAL A 321 -9.37 23.65 1.05
C VAL A 321 -9.69 23.97 -0.40
N ASP A 322 -10.91 24.43 -0.65
CA ASP A 322 -11.23 25.12 -1.90
C ASP A 322 -10.24 26.29 -1.97
N ASP A 323 -9.24 26.16 -2.83
CA ASP A 323 -8.36 27.27 -3.19
C ASP A 323 -9.25 28.31 -3.88
N ASP A 324 -9.84 29.20 -3.08
CA ASP A 324 -10.67 30.33 -3.49
C ASP A 324 -9.85 31.24 -4.42
N ARG A 325 -9.63 30.82 -5.63
CA ARG A 325 -9.33 31.67 -6.76
C ARG A 325 -10.61 31.93 -7.49
N GLU A 326 -11.26 33.04 -7.05
CA GLU A 326 -12.15 33.87 -7.85
C GLU A 326 -13.12 33.10 -8.77
N SER A 327 -14.27 32.73 -8.27
CA SER A 327 -15.45 32.52 -9.12
C SER A 327 -15.74 33.80 -9.88
N PRO A 328 -15.73 33.85 -11.22
CA PRO A 328 -16.22 34.99 -11.93
C PRO A 328 -17.72 35.15 -11.65
N ASP A 329 -18.06 36.30 -11.14
CA ASP A 329 -19.42 36.81 -10.95
C ASP A 329 -20.22 36.72 -12.26
N PHE A 330 -20.99 35.62 -12.41
CA PHE A 330 -22.02 35.56 -13.42
C PHE A 330 -23.22 36.33 -12.92
N GLY A 331 -23.20 37.64 -13.27
CA GLY A 331 -24.25 38.61 -13.07
C GLY A 331 -25.64 38.05 -13.33
N SER A 332 -26.50 38.28 -12.39
CA SER A 332 -27.94 38.14 -12.44
C SER A 332 -28.54 38.89 -13.63
N GLU A 333 -28.79 38.22 -14.73
CA GLU A 333 -29.71 38.68 -15.77
C GLU A 333 -30.43 37.47 -16.41
N PHE A 334 -31.49 37.04 -15.80
CA PHE A 334 -32.68 36.46 -16.45
C PHE A 334 -33.86 36.55 -15.47
N GLY A 335 -34.39 37.78 -15.36
CA GLY A 335 -35.76 37.97 -14.96
C GLY A 335 -36.60 37.99 -16.23
N ALA A 336 -37.59 37.16 -16.30
CA ALA A 336 -38.84 37.41 -17.00
C ALA A 336 -39.79 36.23 -16.91
N GLU A 337 -40.87 36.40 -16.15
CA GLU A 337 -42.23 36.14 -16.56
C GLU A 337 -42.63 34.71 -16.90
N PHE A 338 -43.24 34.03 -15.94
CA PHE A 338 -44.35 33.14 -16.23
C PHE A 338 -45.59 33.61 -15.44
N THR A 339 -46.49 34.22 -16.21
CA THR A 339 -47.86 34.56 -15.80
C THR A 339 -48.68 33.27 -15.63
N ASP A 340 -49.45 33.26 -14.52
CA ASP A 340 -50.64 32.45 -14.30
C ASP A 340 -51.55 32.40 -15.53
N GLN A 341 -52.03 31.21 -15.82
CA GLN A 341 -53.34 31.03 -16.38
C GLN A 341 -53.96 29.68 -15.86
N ASP A 342 -54.87 29.86 -14.92
CA ASP A 342 -55.95 28.96 -14.60
C ASP A 342 -56.77 28.56 -15.84
N ASP A 343 -57.42 27.44 -15.68
CA ASP A 343 -58.75 27.02 -16.13
C ASP A 343 -58.87 25.82 -17.06
N LEU A 344 -59.59 24.87 -16.49
CA LEU A 344 -60.71 24.05 -17.09
C LEU A 344 -60.36 22.86 -17.99
N ASN A 345 -60.45 21.67 -17.54
CA ASN A 345 -61.63 20.73 -17.55
C ASN A 345 -61.22 19.34 -17.07
#